data_19cefe08af49b1051df809d8d95f7941
#
_entry.id   19cefe08af49b1051df809d8d95f7941
#
_cell.length_a   1.000
_cell.length_b   1.000
_cell.length_c   1.000
_cell.angle_alpha   90.00
_cell.angle_beta   90.00
_cell.angle_gamma   90.00
#
_symmetry.space_group_name_H-M   'P 1'
#
loop_
_entity.id
_entity.type
_entity.pdbx_description
1 polymer ?
#
loop_
_entity_poly.entity_id
_entity_poly.type
_entity_poly.pdbx_seq_one_letter_code
_entity_poly.pdbx_strand_id
1 'polypeptide(L)'
;MSEWVERVDEQDEVLAVVDRAEAIRNKWLHRVATIVCRDPAGRIFVHRRPDDMSRFPGQFNWMMGGAADAGESYEEAAARELAEELGVRGQPRFVLKFRCAGVISPYWLGLHEVVVKEPVRPDPSEVAWHAWVTERELADLVRHEDFVPDAREAYDHYGRYRRGGDERPYASQ
;
A
#
# COMPACT_ATOMS: atom_id res chain seq x y z
N MET A 1 -8.75 -16.89 11.32
CA MET A 1 -9.87 -15.93 11.41
C MET A 1 -10.15 -15.37 10.02
N SER A 2 -11.44 -15.21 9.67
CA SER A 2 -11.86 -14.67 8.39
C SER A 2 -11.67 -13.15 8.37
N GLU A 3 -11.06 -12.63 7.31
CA GLU A 3 -11.00 -11.21 7.03
C GLU A 3 -12.10 -10.85 6.05
N TRP A 4 -13.01 -9.98 6.47
CA TRP A 4 -14.14 -9.56 5.64
C TRP A 4 -13.79 -8.31 4.86
N VAL A 5 -13.89 -8.40 3.55
CA VAL A 5 -13.59 -7.31 2.62
C VAL A 5 -14.79 -7.02 1.70
N GLU A 6 -14.80 -5.87 1.10
CA GLU A 6 -15.77 -5.55 0.06
C GLU A 6 -15.26 -6.02 -1.30
N ARG A 7 -16.00 -6.96 -1.92
CA ARG A 7 -15.82 -7.25 -3.34
C ARG A 7 -16.33 -6.08 -4.16
N VAL A 8 -15.51 -5.60 -5.10
CA VAL A 8 -15.83 -4.45 -5.94
C VAL A 8 -15.74 -4.82 -7.42
N ASP A 9 -16.31 -3.98 -8.27
CA ASP A 9 -16.23 -4.13 -9.72
C ASP A 9 -15.06 -3.34 -10.34
N GLU A 10 -15.03 -3.28 -11.66
CA GLU A 10 -14.00 -2.57 -12.44
C GLU A 10 -14.10 -1.04 -12.30
N GLN A 11 -15.15 -0.51 -11.68
CA GLN A 11 -15.33 0.91 -11.36
C GLN A 11 -15.15 1.19 -9.87
N ASP A 12 -14.68 0.17 -9.11
CA ASP A 12 -14.52 0.24 -7.66
C ASP A 12 -15.85 0.45 -6.90
N GLU A 13 -16.95 -0.05 -7.46
CA GLU A 13 -18.25 -0.06 -6.80
C GLU A 13 -18.47 -1.36 -6.03
N VAL A 14 -19.03 -1.26 -4.83
CA VAL A 14 -19.23 -2.41 -3.94
C VAL A 14 -20.31 -3.35 -4.47
N LEU A 15 -19.96 -4.63 -4.62
CA LEU A 15 -20.87 -5.69 -5.04
C LEU A 15 -21.36 -6.55 -3.88
N ALA A 16 -20.49 -6.86 -2.93
CA ALA A 16 -20.80 -7.76 -1.83
C ALA A 16 -19.71 -7.69 -0.75
N VAL A 17 -20.03 -8.17 0.44
CA VAL A 17 -19.04 -8.45 1.49
C VAL A 17 -18.67 -9.92 1.41
N VAL A 18 -17.37 -10.22 1.30
CA VAL A 18 -16.84 -11.56 1.09
C VAL A 18 -15.63 -11.81 1.99
N ASP A 19 -15.28 -13.07 2.17
CA ASP A 19 -14.02 -13.44 2.81
C ASP A 19 -12.85 -13.11 1.88
N ARG A 20 -11.79 -12.51 2.41
CA ARG A 20 -10.61 -12.10 1.62
C ARG A 20 -9.93 -13.29 0.93
N ALA A 21 -9.81 -14.43 1.62
CA ALA A 21 -9.20 -15.61 1.03
C ALA A 21 -10.03 -16.15 -0.14
N GLU A 22 -11.35 -16.05 -0.04
CA GLU A 22 -12.25 -16.38 -1.15
C GLU A 22 -12.10 -15.40 -2.31
N ALA A 23 -12.02 -14.12 -2.03
CA ALA A 23 -11.79 -13.09 -3.07
C ALA A 23 -10.49 -13.35 -3.84
N ILE A 24 -9.41 -13.66 -3.14
CA ILE A 24 -8.12 -13.98 -3.75
C ILE A 24 -8.21 -15.26 -4.58
N ARG A 25 -8.83 -16.30 -4.06
CA ARG A 25 -9.00 -17.60 -4.72
C ARG A 25 -9.78 -17.49 -6.03
N ASN A 26 -10.83 -16.66 -6.04
CA ASN A 26 -11.69 -16.43 -7.19
C ASN A 26 -11.24 -15.26 -8.08
N LYS A 27 -10.13 -14.60 -7.73
CA LYS A 27 -9.61 -13.42 -8.42
C LYS A 27 -10.63 -12.28 -8.53
N TRP A 28 -11.43 -12.11 -7.48
CA TRP A 28 -12.33 -10.98 -7.35
C TRP A 28 -11.57 -9.75 -6.86
N LEU A 29 -11.97 -8.60 -7.37
CA LEU A 29 -11.41 -7.33 -6.93
C LEU A 29 -11.87 -7.00 -5.51
N HIS A 30 -10.93 -6.56 -4.68
CA HIS A 30 -11.18 -5.95 -3.38
C HIS A 30 -10.25 -4.74 -3.23
N ARG A 31 -10.34 -4.01 -2.12
CA ARG A 31 -9.57 -2.78 -1.90
C ARG A 31 -8.38 -3.02 -1.00
N VAL A 32 -7.27 -2.41 -1.35
CA VAL A 32 -6.05 -2.37 -0.54
C VAL A 32 -5.65 -0.91 -0.37
N ALA A 33 -5.38 -0.50 0.86
CA ALA A 33 -4.89 0.84 1.17
C ALA A 33 -3.39 0.79 1.47
N THR A 34 -2.63 1.58 0.75
CA THR A 34 -1.18 1.70 0.93
C THR A 34 -0.78 3.13 1.27
N ILE A 35 0.35 3.30 1.96
CA ILE A 35 0.80 4.58 2.47
C ILE A 35 2.28 4.77 2.13
N VAL A 36 2.60 5.91 1.53
CA VAL A 36 3.96 6.42 1.43
C VAL A 36 4.24 7.26 2.68
N CYS A 37 5.17 6.82 3.51
CA CYS A 37 5.57 7.54 4.71
C CYS A 37 6.78 8.39 4.41
N ARG A 38 6.70 9.69 4.69
CA ARG A 38 7.81 10.64 4.57
C ARG A 38 8.19 11.18 5.93
N ASP A 39 9.48 11.40 6.15
CA ASP A 39 9.93 12.17 7.30
C ASP A 39 9.82 13.68 7.02
N PRO A 40 10.05 14.56 8.02
CA PRO A 40 10.00 16.00 7.81
C PRO A 40 11.00 16.54 6.78
N ALA A 41 12.07 15.80 6.49
CA ALA A 41 13.04 16.15 5.44
C ALA A 41 12.63 15.67 4.04
N GLY A 42 11.48 14.98 3.93
CA GLY A 42 10.97 14.43 2.67
C GLY A 42 11.53 13.08 2.27
N ARG A 43 12.34 12.44 3.12
CA ARG A 43 12.84 11.09 2.88
C ARG A 43 11.71 10.09 3.05
N ILE A 44 11.79 8.99 2.31
CA ILE A 44 10.74 7.98 2.20
C ILE A 44 11.13 6.74 3.01
N PHE A 45 10.16 6.22 3.77
CA PHE A 45 10.32 4.95 4.50
C PHE A 45 10.35 3.79 3.52
N VAL A 46 11.44 3.02 3.54
CA VAL A 46 11.59 1.79 2.76
C VAL A 46 11.86 0.65 3.75
N HIS A 47 11.27 -0.49 3.49
CA HIS A 47 11.45 -1.66 4.34
C HIS A 47 11.68 -2.93 3.53
N ARG A 48 12.22 -3.94 4.20
CA ARG A 48 12.42 -5.27 3.66
C ARG A 48 11.57 -6.25 4.43
N ARG A 49 10.85 -7.09 3.71
CA ARG A 49 10.00 -8.13 4.29
C ARG A 49 10.84 -9.24 4.91
N PRO A 50 10.39 -9.87 6.01
CA PRO A 50 11.08 -11.04 6.57
C PRO A 50 11.21 -12.17 5.57
N ASP A 51 12.28 -12.95 5.70
CA ASP A 51 12.59 -14.08 4.80
C ASP A 51 11.60 -15.25 4.95
N ASP A 52 10.91 -15.33 6.08
CA ASP A 52 9.93 -16.39 6.39
C ASP A 52 8.48 -16.05 6.01
N MET A 53 8.25 -14.93 5.34
CA MET A 53 6.91 -14.59 4.87
C MET A 53 6.45 -15.46 3.71
N SER A 54 5.17 -15.80 3.68
CA SER A 54 4.57 -16.59 2.61
C SER A 54 4.49 -15.85 1.28
N ARG A 55 4.43 -14.50 1.34
CA ARG A 55 4.35 -13.64 0.16
C ARG A 55 5.56 -12.72 0.07
N PHE A 56 6.22 -12.73 -1.08
CA PHE A 56 7.38 -11.87 -1.36
C PHE A 56 8.43 -11.88 -0.25
N PRO A 57 8.93 -13.07 0.19
CA PRO A 57 9.91 -13.14 1.27
C PRO A 57 11.19 -12.37 0.91
N GLY A 58 11.67 -11.57 1.87
CA GLY A 58 12.92 -10.83 1.73
C GLY A 58 12.93 -9.68 0.73
N GLN A 59 11.79 -9.35 0.12
CA GLN A 59 11.72 -8.29 -0.87
C GLN A 59 11.51 -6.90 -0.24
N PHE A 60 11.98 -5.88 -0.94
CA PHE A 60 11.85 -4.48 -0.55
C PHE A 60 10.51 -3.89 -0.98
N ASN A 61 10.01 -2.95 -0.18
CA ASN A 61 8.81 -2.18 -0.48
C ASN A 61 8.97 -0.74 0.04
N TRP A 62 8.37 0.20 -0.65
CA TRP A 62 8.38 1.63 -0.30
C TRP A 62 7.03 2.09 0.25
N MET A 63 6.07 1.18 0.35
CA MET A 63 4.73 1.42 0.89
C MET A 63 4.46 0.51 2.08
N MET A 64 3.62 0.99 2.98
CA MET A 64 3.01 0.19 4.03
C MET A 64 1.53 0.04 3.72
N GLY A 65 0.88 -0.99 4.25
CA GLY A 65 -0.56 -1.09 4.13
C GLY A 65 -1.08 -2.51 4.04
N GLY A 66 -2.37 -2.63 3.78
CA GLY A 66 -3.07 -3.90 3.70
C GLY A 66 -4.50 -3.75 3.18
N ALA A 67 -5.24 -4.83 3.21
CA ALA A 67 -6.62 -4.84 2.75
C ALA A 67 -7.51 -3.93 3.61
N ALA A 68 -8.41 -3.20 2.96
CA ALA A 68 -9.48 -2.48 3.66
C ALA A 68 -10.52 -3.49 4.16
N ASP A 69 -10.88 -3.37 5.43
CA ASP A 69 -11.97 -4.17 5.99
C ASP A 69 -13.33 -3.71 5.44
N ALA A 70 -14.31 -4.59 5.45
CA ALA A 70 -15.65 -4.24 5.01
C ALA A 70 -16.19 -3.03 5.80
N GLY A 71 -16.65 -2.02 5.08
CA GLY A 71 -17.16 -0.77 5.67
C GLY A 71 -16.12 0.31 5.89
N GLU A 72 -14.82 0.02 5.72
CA GLU A 72 -13.78 1.04 5.81
C GLU A 72 -13.65 1.83 4.50
N SER A 73 -13.42 3.15 4.62
CA SER A 73 -12.90 3.94 3.51
C SER A 73 -11.40 3.64 3.28
N TYR A 74 -10.86 4.08 2.15
CA TYR A 74 -9.42 3.98 1.91
C TYR A 74 -8.61 4.68 3.01
N GLU A 75 -9.02 5.88 3.40
CA GLU A 75 -8.32 6.67 4.42
C GLU A 75 -8.38 6.03 5.81
N GLU A 76 -9.53 5.45 6.18
CA GLU A 76 -9.68 4.72 7.44
C GLU A 76 -8.79 3.48 7.48
N ALA A 77 -8.77 2.70 6.39
CA ALA A 77 -7.89 1.54 6.27
C ALA A 77 -6.42 1.94 6.33
N ALA A 78 -6.04 3.01 5.63
CA ALA A 78 -4.67 3.53 5.66
C ALA A 78 -4.24 3.96 7.07
N ALA A 79 -5.10 4.67 7.79
CA ALA A 79 -4.81 5.10 9.17
C ALA A 79 -4.65 3.91 10.12
N ARG A 80 -5.49 2.90 10.00
CA ARG A 80 -5.42 1.67 10.79
C ARG A 80 -4.12 0.91 10.52
N GLU A 81 -3.79 0.69 9.26
CA GLU A 81 -2.56 -0.02 8.85
C GLU A 81 -1.29 0.72 9.31
N LEU A 82 -1.28 2.04 9.22
CA LEU A 82 -0.17 2.86 9.70
C LEU A 82 0.08 2.64 11.21
N ALA A 83 -1.00 2.61 11.99
CA ALA A 83 -0.92 2.36 13.44
C ALA A 83 -0.45 0.92 13.74
N GLU A 84 -0.99 -0.07 13.03
CA GLU A 84 -0.66 -1.49 13.25
C GLU A 84 0.78 -1.81 12.85
N GLU A 85 1.23 -1.34 11.70
CA GLU A 85 2.53 -1.73 11.15
C GLU A 85 3.70 -0.86 11.65
N LEU A 86 3.49 0.43 11.88
CA LEU A 86 4.55 1.36 12.30
C LEU A 86 4.35 1.97 13.68
N GLY A 87 3.22 1.71 14.34
CA GLY A 87 2.91 2.31 15.64
C GLY A 87 2.74 3.83 15.59
N VAL A 88 2.41 4.37 14.43
CA VAL A 88 2.25 5.80 14.20
C VAL A 88 0.77 6.15 14.06
N ARG A 89 0.33 7.17 14.77
CA ARG A 89 -1.00 7.76 14.60
C ARG A 89 -0.92 8.95 13.67
N GLY A 90 -1.73 8.94 12.62
CA GLY A 90 -1.74 10.01 11.64
C GLY A 90 -2.95 9.91 10.72
N GLN A 91 -3.11 10.94 9.90
CA GLN A 91 -4.17 11.03 8.90
C GLN A 91 -3.54 10.95 7.51
N PRO A 92 -3.37 9.74 6.95
CA PRO A 92 -2.87 9.61 5.59
C PRO A 92 -3.80 10.32 4.60
N ARG A 93 -3.21 11.07 3.68
CA ARG A 93 -3.93 11.79 2.64
C ARG A 93 -4.00 10.93 1.39
N PHE A 94 -5.20 10.71 0.87
CA PHE A 94 -5.39 10.00 -0.40
C PHE A 94 -4.71 10.73 -1.55
N VAL A 95 -3.98 9.99 -2.38
CA VAL A 95 -3.25 10.53 -3.54
C VAL A 95 -3.86 10.06 -4.85
N LEU A 96 -3.94 8.77 -5.06
CA LEU A 96 -4.47 8.15 -6.27
C LEU A 96 -4.93 6.72 -6.00
N LYS A 97 -5.68 6.14 -6.93
CA LYS A 97 -5.94 4.71 -6.93
C LYS A 97 -5.84 4.16 -8.36
N PHE A 98 -5.48 2.90 -8.47
CA PHE A 98 -5.44 2.20 -9.75
C PHE A 98 -5.78 0.72 -9.55
N ARG A 99 -6.24 0.09 -10.63
CA ARG A 99 -6.47 -1.34 -10.65
C ARG A 99 -5.12 -2.03 -10.83
N CYS A 100 -4.64 -2.62 -9.76
CA CYS A 100 -3.40 -3.40 -9.78
C CYS A 100 -3.70 -4.80 -10.29
N ALA A 101 -2.95 -5.25 -11.30
CA ALA A 101 -3.09 -6.61 -11.83
C ALA A 101 -2.73 -7.66 -10.77
N GLY A 102 -1.76 -7.35 -9.91
CA GLY A 102 -1.29 -8.22 -8.85
C GLY A 102 -0.61 -9.48 -9.38
N VAL A 103 0.41 -9.96 -8.69
CA VAL A 103 1.04 -11.24 -9.03
C VAL A 103 0.17 -12.42 -8.56
N ILE A 104 -0.53 -12.25 -7.45
CA ILE A 104 -1.34 -13.28 -6.82
C ILE A 104 -2.79 -13.17 -7.28
N SER A 105 -3.36 -11.96 -7.25
CA SER A 105 -4.77 -11.68 -7.51
C SER A 105 -4.93 -10.17 -7.79
N PRO A 106 -5.86 -9.77 -8.68
CA PRO A 106 -6.07 -8.35 -8.95
C PRO A 106 -6.80 -7.66 -7.78
N TYR A 107 -6.55 -6.36 -7.62
CA TYR A 107 -7.20 -5.55 -6.59
C TYR A 107 -7.13 -4.06 -6.95
N TRP A 108 -7.95 -3.24 -6.27
CA TRP A 108 -7.82 -1.80 -6.31
C TRP A 108 -6.84 -1.34 -5.25
N LEU A 109 -5.78 -0.66 -5.65
CA LEU A 109 -4.77 -0.10 -4.75
C LEU A 109 -5.01 1.40 -4.59
N GLY A 110 -5.36 1.82 -3.37
CA GLY A 110 -5.40 3.22 -2.98
C GLY A 110 -4.06 3.62 -2.37
N LEU A 111 -3.43 4.65 -2.92
CA LEU A 111 -2.15 5.18 -2.45
C LEU A 111 -2.36 6.46 -1.65
N HIS A 112 -1.74 6.52 -0.48
CA HIS A 112 -1.83 7.65 0.45
C HIS A 112 -0.44 8.16 0.79
N GLU A 113 -0.36 9.39 1.28
CA GLU A 113 0.85 9.97 1.84
C GLU A 113 0.63 10.44 3.28
N VAL A 114 1.66 10.33 4.09
CA VAL A 114 1.69 10.89 5.43
C VAL A 114 3.10 11.38 5.76
N VAL A 115 3.19 12.49 6.52
CA VAL A 115 4.46 12.94 7.11
C VAL A 115 4.52 12.41 8.54
N VAL A 116 5.55 11.61 8.82
CA VAL A 116 5.77 10.99 10.13
C VAL A 116 6.78 11.84 10.90
N LYS A 117 6.33 12.44 12.00
CA LYS A 117 7.14 13.32 12.86
C LYS A 117 7.65 12.63 14.12
N GLU A 118 7.14 11.45 14.42
CA GLU A 118 7.48 10.67 15.61
C GLU A 118 8.29 9.43 15.24
N PRO A 119 9.02 8.83 16.17
CA PRO A 119 9.75 7.59 15.92
C PRO A 119 8.81 6.46 15.51
N VAL A 120 9.19 5.73 14.47
CA VAL A 120 8.45 4.55 14.02
C VAL A 120 8.76 3.34 14.90
N ARG A 121 7.76 2.47 15.07
CA ARG A 121 7.90 1.19 15.78
C ARG A 121 7.41 0.09 14.83
N PRO A 122 8.25 -0.31 13.85
CA PRO A 122 7.85 -1.32 12.89
C PRO A 122 7.53 -2.65 13.56
N ASP A 123 6.47 -3.29 13.10
CA ASP A 123 6.13 -4.65 13.51
C ASP A 123 7.19 -5.62 12.96
N PRO A 124 7.93 -6.35 13.83
CA PRO A 124 8.97 -7.27 13.37
C PRO A 124 8.45 -8.42 12.50
N SER A 125 7.15 -8.75 12.60
CA SER A 125 6.54 -9.77 11.75
C SER A 125 6.33 -9.30 10.30
N GLU A 126 6.35 -8.00 10.07
CA GLU A 126 6.16 -7.38 8.75
C GLU A 126 7.45 -6.73 8.21
N VAL A 127 8.33 -6.27 9.09
CA VAL A 127 9.50 -5.46 8.75
C VAL A 127 10.75 -6.07 9.36
N ALA A 128 11.61 -6.66 8.53
CA ALA A 128 12.91 -7.19 8.94
C ALA A 128 14.00 -6.11 8.97
N TRP A 129 13.86 -5.10 8.11
CA TRP A 129 14.80 -4.01 7.97
C TRP A 129 14.07 -2.78 7.44
N HIS A 130 14.50 -1.60 7.82
CA HIS A 130 13.97 -0.35 7.27
C HIS A 130 15.03 0.75 7.23
N ALA A 131 14.78 1.74 6.38
CA ALA A 131 15.56 2.98 6.30
C ALA A 131 14.69 4.11 5.74
N TRP A 132 15.09 5.34 6.07
CA TRP A 132 14.59 6.55 5.42
C TRP A 132 15.55 6.91 4.29
N VAL A 133 15.03 6.91 3.06
CA VAL A 133 15.85 7.12 1.85
C VAL A 133 15.41 8.35 1.08
N THR A 134 16.32 8.94 0.33
CA THR A 134 16.00 10.02 -0.60
C THR A 134 15.20 9.46 -1.80
N GLU A 135 14.54 10.34 -2.55
CA GLU A 135 13.84 9.95 -3.77
C GLU A 135 14.79 9.31 -4.81
N ARG A 136 16.02 9.79 -4.88
CA ARG A 136 17.05 9.22 -5.77
C ARG A 136 17.44 7.81 -5.36
N GLU A 137 17.67 7.60 -4.06
CA GLU A 137 17.97 6.27 -3.51
C GLU A 137 16.80 5.30 -3.73
N LEU A 138 15.56 5.79 -3.56
CA LEU A 138 14.37 4.99 -3.86
C LEU A 138 14.30 4.59 -5.34
N ALA A 139 14.58 5.53 -6.25
CA ALA A 139 14.61 5.24 -7.69
C ALA A 139 15.61 4.14 -8.04
N ASP A 140 16.77 4.12 -7.36
CA ASP A 140 17.76 3.07 -7.54
C ASP A 140 17.28 1.73 -6.97
N LEU A 141 16.68 1.73 -5.78
CA LEU A 141 16.15 0.53 -5.14
C LEU A 141 15.03 -0.15 -5.95
N VAL A 142 14.13 0.63 -6.53
CA VAL A 142 13.00 0.11 -7.32
C VAL A 142 13.46 -0.69 -8.54
N ARG A 143 14.67 -0.44 -9.03
CA ARG A 143 15.26 -1.17 -10.17
C ARG A 143 15.80 -2.54 -9.79
N HIS A 144 15.98 -2.84 -8.49
CA HIS A 144 16.47 -4.14 -8.04
C HIS A 144 15.42 -5.23 -8.21
N GLU A 145 15.86 -6.44 -8.52
CA GLU A 145 14.98 -7.60 -8.70
C GLU A 145 14.23 -7.99 -7.43
N ASP A 146 14.80 -7.70 -6.27
CA ASP A 146 14.24 -8.01 -4.96
C ASP A 146 13.16 -7.03 -4.49
N PHE A 147 12.66 -6.19 -5.35
CA PHE A 147 11.59 -5.24 -5.05
C PHE A 147 10.21 -5.86 -5.34
N VAL A 148 9.25 -5.68 -4.43
CA VAL A 148 7.88 -6.21 -4.59
C VAL A 148 7.28 -5.70 -5.90
N PRO A 149 6.81 -6.58 -6.80
CA PRO A 149 6.30 -6.17 -8.12
C PRO A 149 5.15 -5.18 -8.08
N ASP A 150 4.20 -5.37 -7.18
CA ASP A 150 3.03 -4.48 -7.03
C ASP A 150 3.46 -3.08 -6.56
N ALA A 151 4.48 -3.02 -5.71
CA ALA A 151 5.06 -1.76 -5.25
C ALA A 151 5.81 -1.04 -6.37
N ARG A 152 6.43 -1.78 -7.29
CA ARG A 152 7.06 -1.21 -8.48
C ARG A 152 6.02 -0.60 -9.43
N GLU A 153 4.90 -1.28 -9.64
CA GLU A 153 3.78 -0.75 -10.42
C GLU A 153 3.22 0.53 -9.80
N ALA A 154 3.01 0.54 -8.49
CA ALA A 154 2.57 1.72 -7.75
C ALA A 154 3.56 2.90 -7.88
N TYR A 155 4.86 2.61 -7.89
CA TYR A 155 5.90 3.62 -8.07
C TYR A 155 5.79 4.30 -9.45
N ASP A 156 5.51 3.54 -10.50
CA ASP A 156 5.31 4.09 -11.84
C ASP A 156 4.07 5.00 -11.91
N HIS A 157 2.96 4.59 -11.30
CA HIS A 157 1.75 5.41 -11.20
C HIS A 157 1.99 6.70 -10.40
N TYR A 158 2.67 6.61 -9.27
CA TYR A 158 3.03 7.74 -8.43
C TYR A 158 3.93 8.73 -9.16
N GLY A 159 4.90 8.24 -9.92
CA GLY A 159 5.79 9.06 -10.73
C GLY A 159 5.03 9.85 -11.80
N ARG A 160 4.08 9.22 -12.47
CA ARG A 160 3.19 9.90 -13.45
C ARG A 160 2.33 10.97 -12.78
N TYR A 161 1.74 10.66 -11.65
CA TYR A 161 0.96 11.62 -10.86
C TYR A 161 1.79 12.85 -10.50
N ARG A 162 3.01 12.67 -10.01
CA ARG A 162 3.90 13.77 -9.60
C ARG A 162 4.36 14.63 -10.77
N ARG A 163 4.43 14.09 -11.96
CA ARG A 163 4.76 14.84 -13.19
C ARG A 163 3.55 15.55 -13.81
N GLY A 164 2.40 15.52 -13.16
CA GLY A 164 1.16 16.14 -13.66
C GLY A 164 0.47 15.35 -14.78
N GLY A 165 0.67 14.03 -14.84
CA GLY A 165 -0.07 13.14 -15.73
C GLY A 165 -1.55 13.01 -15.35
N ASP A 166 -2.36 12.41 -16.25
CA ASP A 166 -3.83 12.35 -16.19
C ASP A 166 -4.43 11.51 -15.04
N GLU A 167 -3.62 11.02 -14.12
CA GLU A 167 -4.12 10.34 -12.92
C GLU A 167 -4.60 11.38 -11.91
N ARG A 168 -5.79 11.93 -12.15
CA ARG A 168 -6.44 12.83 -11.19
C ARG A 168 -6.83 12.03 -9.95
N PRO A 169 -6.63 12.60 -8.75
CA PRO A 169 -7.19 11.98 -7.57
C PRO A 169 -8.70 11.83 -7.78
N TYR A 170 -9.19 10.63 -7.55
CA TYR A 170 -10.61 10.36 -7.63
C TYR A 170 -11.31 11.27 -6.62
N ALA A 171 -12.10 12.22 -7.11
CA ALA A 171 -12.92 13.02 -6.22
C ALA A 171 -13.91 12.07 -5.56
N SER A 172 -13.79 11.88 -4.25
CA SER A 172 -14.83 11.22 -3.46
C SER A 172 -16.12 12.02 -3.62
N GLN A 173 -17.10 11.43 -4.30
CA GLN A 173 -18.47 11.92 -4.24
C GLN A 173 -19.10 11.48 -2.94
#